data_422d6653e18373534d8cda467ffcb13b
#
_entry.id   422d6653e18373534d8cda467ffcb13b
#
_cell.length_a   1.000
_cell.length_b   1.000
_cell.length_c   1.000
_cell.angle_alpha   90.00
_cell.angle_beta   90.00
_cell.angle_gamma   90.00
#
_symmetry.space_group_name_H-M   'P 1'
#
loop_
_entity.id
_entity.type
_entity.pdbx_description
1 polymer ?
#
loop_
_entity_poly.entity_id
_entity_poly.type
_entity_poly.pdbx_seq_one_letter_code
_entity_poly.pdbx_strand_id
1 'polypeptide(L)'
;VKKVLENMERNVEDKQNLRVTFNREYTVGHMYRASGKELMNSKTCNHQGIEIGKVVKVNKNKICIQLSQDLHQNDGIRFEKENLGCHVNFMYDKKQKLISFMPKNNTVLIEGPVGVHVGSIVRKTMDSELNKTIEKEIRTSNRQSKVNAIVTCSAVGKPMVMEVYKDSTSVCVSTEIDSVQALKRATDEETLNKQFSKTKDSWASFDHIEYHLGKDIYFPISVMNQLRRDALEKMKEACLKQEPLVEKEYSYIPQESKTSFDLFEINSMNQKVDDSSCYVSEMFNSNQILEKSNIKSVDGFVNAHLGKGKIVDSLNVSNSYSVAAILEMGYESCVISDECDKYQVEEIMKAFSSRYHFDAPVYKTLYQKRRLMTMKHCPVNTALKDGKRMNCGLCHHHRYELEGLDGKRVFLLGDKDCHMRLYDVNIMDEIENRKDYESYGIKHFRFVFTDENQEEVKTAFRAYNR
;
A
#
# COMPACT_ATOMS: atom_id res chain seq x y z
N VAL A 1 8.01 4.40 -15.37
CA VAL A 1 8.20 5.40 -14.31
C VAL A 1 9.32 6.36 -14.68
N LYS A 2 10.57 5.89 -14.96
CA LYS A 2 11.72 6.74 -15.35
C LYS A 2 11.37 7.71 -16.47
N LYS A 3 10.84 7.23 -17.61
CA LYS A 3 10.45 8.08 -18.76
C LYS A 3 9.42 9.16 -18.40
N VAL A 4 8.52 8.90 -17.44
CA VAL A 4 7.55 9.89 -16.95
C VAL A 4 8.24 10.97 -16.13
N LEU A 5 9.13 10.57 -15.22
CA LEU A 5 9.85 11.49 -14.33
C LEU A 5 10.85 12.38 -15.10
N GLU A 6 11.41 11.88 -16.18
CA GLU A 6 12.40 12.59 -17.02
C GLU A 6 11.76 13.25 -18.25
N ASN A 7 10.43 13.32 -18.33
CA ASN A 7 9.68 13.88 -19.48
C ASN A 7 10.09 13.28 -20.85
N MET A 8 10.57 12.04 -20.84
CA MET A 8 10.95 11.35 -22.07
C MET A 8 9.73 10.92 -22.87
N GLU A 9 9.86 10.80 -24.17
CA GLU A 9 8.82 10.30 -25.06
C GLU A 9 8.43 8.87 -24.70
N ARG A 10 7.11 8.59 -24.70
CA ARG A 10 6.51 7.30 -24.39
C ARG A 10 5.90 6.70 -25.65
N ASN A 11 6.10 5.40 -25.85
CA ASN A 11 5.58 4.69 -27.00
C ASN A 11 4.64 3.54 -26.60
N VAL A 12 4.10 2.85 -27.61
CA VAL A 12 3.19 1.71 -27.43
C VAL A 12 3.89 0.54 -26.74
N GLU A 13 5.17 0.33 -27.03
CA GLU A 13 6.00 -0.72 -26.42
C GLU A 13 6.15 -0.54 -24.90
N ASP A 14 6.35 0.68 -24.42
CA ASP A 14 6.40 0.97 -22.99
C ASP A 14 5.14 0.50 -22.26
N LYS A 15 3.96 0.70 -22.87
CA LYS A 15 2.70 0.25 -22.32
C LYS A 15 2.58 -1.27 -22.31
N GLN A 16 3.08 -1.96 -23.34
CA GLN A 16 3.10 -3.42 -23.39
C GLN A 16 4.08 -3.99 -22.35
N ASN A 17 5.26 -3.40 -22.22
CA ASN A 17 6.24 -3.80 -21.20
C ASN A 17 5.68 -3.68 -19.78
N LEU A 18 4.95 -2.60 -19.47
CA LEU A 18 4.24 -2.47 -18.20
C LEU A 18 3.19 -3.58 -18.00
N ARG A 19 2.44 -3.93 -19.04
CA ARG A 19 1.43 -4.99 -18.97
C ARG A 19 2.01 -6.37 -18.74
N VAL A 20 3.17 -6.65 -19.30
CA VAL A 20 3.86 -7.92 -19.12
C VAL A 20 4.51 -8.03 -17.76
N THR A 21 4.99 -6.91 -17.19
CA THR A 21 5.62 -6.92 -15.87
C THR A 21 4.61 -7.25 -14.77
N PHE A 22 3.50 -6.53 -14.70
CA PHE A 22 2.36 -6.85 -13.83
C PHE A 22 1.14 -6.02 -14.21
N ASN A 23 -0.01 -6.67 -14.40
CA ASN A 23 -1.28 -5.97 -14.51
C ASN A 23 -2.46 -6.86 -14.07
N ARG A 24 -3.52 -6.22 -13.61
CA ARG A 24 -4.85 -6.82 -13.33
C ARG A 24 -5.92 -6.26 -14.26
N GLU A 25 -5.57 -5.91 -15.48
CA GLU A 25 -6.21 -5.02 -16.44
C GLU A 25 -6.06 -3.54 -16.07
N TYR A 26 -6.12 -2.70 -17.10
CA TYR A 26 -6.03 -1.25 -16.94
C TYR A 26 -7.41 -0.63 -16.98
N THR A 27 -7.64 0.33 -16.11
CA THR A 27 -8.84 1.14 -16.05
C THR A 27 -8.48 2.61 -16.02
N VAL A 28 -9.40 3.47 -16.38
CA VAL A 28 -9.26 4.92 -16.23
C VAL A 28 -9.51 5.38 -14.79
N GLY A 29 -9.76 4.45 -13.88
CA GLY A 29 -10.10 4.75 -12.50
C GLY A 29 -11.39 5.56 -12.42
N HIS A 30 -11.44 6.50 -11.49
CA HIS A 30 -12.60 7.39 -11.32
C HIS A 30 -12.57 8.64 -12.24
N MET A 31 -11.57 8.80 -13.09
CA MET A 31 -11.37 10.03 -13.88
C MET A 31 -12.54 10.37 -14.81
N TYR A 32 -13.19 9.36 -15.38
CA TYR A 32 -14.33 9.54 -16.27
C TYR A 32 -15.62 8.96 -15.69
N ARG A 33 -15.74 8.96 -14.35
CA ARG A 33 -16.89 8.39 -13.62
C ARG A 33 -17.10 6.90 -13.93
N ALA A 34 -16.02 6.17 -14.23
CA ALA A 34 -16.08 4.73 -14.39
C ALA A 34 -16.56 4.06 -13.10
N SER A 35 -17.38 3.03 -13.24
CA SER A 35 -17.98 2.32 -12.11
C SER A 35 -18.22 0.84 -12.45
N GLY A 36 -18.44 0.02 -11.44
CA GLY A 36 -18.78 -1.38 -11.60
C GLY A 36 -17.79 -2.15 -12.46
N LYS A 37 -18.24 -2.75 -13.55
CA LYS A 37 -17.43 -3.58 -14.46
C LYS A 37 -16.37 -2.81 -15.24
N GLU A 38 -16.53 -1.51 -15.40
CA GLU A 38 -15.53 -0.66 -16.06
C GLU A 38 -14.32 -0.39 -15.14
N LEU A 39 -14.56 -0.43 -13.83
CA LEU A 39 -13.55 -0.15 -12.82
C LEU A 39 -12.86 -1.41 -12.30
N MET A 40 -13.60 -2.52 -12.18
CA MET A 40 -13.18 -3.73 -11.50
C MET A 40 -13.07 -4.90 -12.48
N ASN A 41 -11.93 -5.61 -12.44
CA ASN A 41 -11.79 -6.87 -13.15
C ASN A 41 -12.42 -8.00 -12.32
N SER A 42 -13.53 -8.55 -12.82
CA SER A 42 -14.24 -9.67 -12.18
C SER A 42 -13.77 -11.06 -12.60
N LYS A 43 -12.86 -11.17 -13.60
CA LYS A 43 -12.44 -12.46 -14.15
C LYS A 43 -11.37 -13.15 -13.33
N THR A 44 -10.39 -12.42 -12.88
CA THR A 44 -9.29 -12.95 -12.07
C THR A 44 -8.60 -11.83 -11.26
N CYS A 45 -8.20 -12.17 -10.03
CA CYS A 45 -7.43 -11.30 -9.15
C CYS A 45 -5.92 -11.35 -9.42
N ASN A 46 -5.46 -12.29 -10.25
CA ASN A 46 -4.05 -12.53 -10.53
C ASN A 46 -3.53 -11.66 -11.69
N HIS A 47 -2.23 -11.70 -11.89
CA HIS A 47 -1.57 -11.09 -13.03
C HIS A 47 -2.14 -11.59 -14.36
N GLN A 48 -2.61 -10.66 -15.21
CA GLN A 48 -3.24 -10.99 -16.48
C GLN A 48 -2.24 -11.30 -17.59
N GLY A 49 -1.08 -10.66 -17.57
CA GLY A 49 -0.13 -10.73 -18.68
C GLY A 49 -0.66 -10.11 -19.97
N ILE A 50 -0.05 -10.45 -21.07
CA ILE A 50 -0.48 -10.08 -22.43
C ILE A 50 -0.81 -11.34 -23.24
N GLU A 51 -1.81 -11.27 -24.11
CA GLU A 51 -2.11 -12.36 -25.03
C GLU A 51 -1.01 -12.51 -26.07
N ILE A 52 -0.49 -13.74 -26.21
CA ILE A 52 0.60 -14.07 -27.14
C ILE A 52 0.23 -15.17 -28.14
N GLY A 53 -0.95 -15.74 -28.03
CA GLY A 53 -1.38 -16.77 -28.98
C GLY A 53 -2.48 -17.67 -28.46
N LYS A 54 -2.71 -18.74 -29.20
CA LYS A 54 -3.76 -19.72 -28.92
C LYS A 54 -3.27 -21.15 -29.10
N VAL A 55 -3.70 -22.04 -28.25
CA VAL A 55 -3.41 -23.48 -28.35
C VAL A 55 -4.13 -24.08 -29.56
N VAL A 56 -3.38 -24.69 -30.46
CA VAL A 56 -3.93 -25.31 -31.68
C VAL A 56 -3.88 -26.85 -31.65
N LYS A 57 -3.00 -27.44 -30.86
CA LYS A 57 -2.91 -28.90 -30.69
C LYS A 57 -2.31 -29.23 -29.32
N VAL A 58 -2.80 -30.31 -28.72
CA VAL A 58 -2.27 -30.84 -27.45
C VAL A 58 -2.06 -32.35 -27.61
N ASN A 59 -0.94 -32.82 -27.12
CA ASN A 59 -0.64 -34.25 -26.97
C ASN A 59 0.10 -34.45 -25.63
N LYS A 60 -0.64 -34.89 -24.61
CA LYS A 60 -0.17 -34.99 -23.22
C LYS A 60 0.39 -33.66 -22.73
N ASN A 61 1.70 -33.59 -22.45
CA ASN A 61 2.40 -32.39 -22.02
C ASN A 61 3.00 -31.56 -23.18
N LYS A 62 2.85 -32.02 -24.44
CA LYS A 62 3.31 -31.28 -25.63
C LYS A 62 2.19 -30.41 -26.17
N ILE A 63 2.37 -29.10 -26.10
CA ILE A 63 1.37 -28.09 -26.42
C ILE A 63 1.86 -27.28 -27.62
N CYS A 64 1.06 -27.24 -28.67
CA CYS A 64 1.34 -26.50 -29.89
C CYS A 64 0.57 -25.18 -29.84
N ILE A 65 1.27 -24.06 -29.94
CA ILE A 65 0.71 -22.71 -29.83
C ILE A 65 0.93 -21.96 -31.14
N GLN A 66 -0.14 -21.41 -31.69
CA GLN A 66 -0.07 -20.41 -32.76
C GLN A 66 0.18 -19.05 -32.11
N LEU A 67 1.34 -18.46 -32.35
CA LEU A 67 1.77 -17.20 -31.74
C LEU A 67 1.26 -15.98 -32.50
N SER A 68 0.86 -14.95 -31.74
CA SER A 68 0.57 -13.58 -32.20
C SER A 68 1.64 -12.58 -31.72
N GLN A 69 2.49 -12.97 -30.77
CA GLN A 69 3.63 -12.22 -30.26
C GLN A 69 4.84 -13.15 -30.15
N ASP A 70 6.02 -12.56 -30.00
CA ASP A 70 7.27 -13.28 -29.84
C ASP A 70 7.31 -14.08 -28.53
N LEU A 71 7.95 -15.26 -28.57
CA LEU A 71 8.13 -16.12 -27.40
C LEU A 71 9.60 -16.51 -27.25
N HIS A 72 10.14 -16.34 -26.06
CA HIS A 72 11.50 -16.70 -25.70
C HIS A 72 11.51 -17.87 -24.69
N GLN A 73 12.60 -18.60 -24.69
CA GLN A 73 12.90 -19.55 -23.65
C GLN A 73 12.97 -18.84 -22.29
N ASN A 74 12.47 -19.49 -21.25
CA ASN A 74 12.31 -18.96 -19.89
C ASN A 74 11.23 -17.89 -19.72
N ASP A 75 10.44 -17.55 -20.77
CA ASP A 75 9.24 -16.76 -20.57
C ASP A 75 8.25 -17.50 -19.67
N GLY A 76 7.53 -16.76 -18.83
CA GLY A 76 6.41 -17.29 -18.05
C GLY A 76 5.12 -17.15 -18.85
N ILE A 77 4.36 -18.22 -18.99
CA ILE A 77 3.08 -18.22 -19.69
C ILE A 77 1.97 -18.82 -18.84
N ARG A 78 0.73 -18.44 -19.17
CA ARG A 78 -0.49 -18.96 -18.54
C ARG A 78 -1.54 -19.28 -19.62
N PHE A 79 -2.19 -20.42 -19.45
CA PHE A 79 -3.35 -20.85 -20.24
C PHE A 79 -4.61 -20.30 -19.54
N GLU A 80 -5.31 -19.37 -20.20
CA GLU A 80 -6.38 -18.57 -19.57
C GLU A 80 -7.55 -19.44 -19.11
N LYS A 81 -8.01 -20.37 -19.96
CA LYS A 81 -9.19 -21.20 -19.69
C LYS A 81 -9.01 -22.11 -18.48
N GLU A 82 -7.85 -22.73 -18.36
CA GLU A 82 -7.52 -23.68 -17.30
C GLU A 82 -6.88 -23.02 -16.08
N ASN A 83 -6.48 -21.75 -16.22
CA ASN A 83 -5.70 -21.03 -15.22
C ASN A 83 -4.39 -21.73 -14.80
N LEU A 84 -3.79 -22.46 -15.72
CA LEU A 84 -2.52 -23.17 -15.53
C LEU A 84 -1.36 -22.33 -16.07
N GLY A 85 -0.28 -22.24 -15.29
CA GLY A 85 0.94 -21.51 -15.67
C GLY A 85 2.16 -22.41 -15.73
N CYS A 86 3.13 -22.04 -16.57
CA CYS A 86 4.46 -22.66 -16.59
C CYS A 86 5.52 -21.70 -17.14
N HIS A 87 6.79 -22.03 -16.87
CA HIS A 87 7.92 -21.46 -17.59
C HIS A 87 8.19 -22.29 -18.86
N VAL A 88 8.55 -21.60 -19.93
CA VAL A 88 8.87 -22.18 -21.24
C VAL A 88 10.32 -22.68 -21.20
N ASN A 89 10.55 -23.86 -20.63
CA ASN A 89 11.89 -24.43 -20.53
C ASN A 89 12.40 -24.98 -21.86
N PHE A 90 11.52 -25.62 -22.62
CA PHE A 90 11.86 -26.23 -23.91
C PHE A 90 10.86 -25.80 -24.98
N MET A 91 11.38 -25.34 -26.10
CA MET A 91 10.62 -24.95 -27.30
C MET A 91 11.17 -25.68 -28.51
N TYR A 92 10.27 -26.07 -29.40
CA TYR A 92 10.65 -26.78 -30.63
C TYR A 92 9.95 -26.12 -31.84
N ASP A 93 10.67 -26.07 -32.94
CA ASP A 93 10.11 -25.65 -34.23
C ASP A 93 9.26 -26.78 -34.86
N LYS A 94 8.69 -26.52 -36.07
CA LYS A 94 7.89 -27.49 -36.83
C LYS A 94 8.67 -28.75 -37.21
N LYS A 95 10.02 -28.71 -37.24
CA LYS A 95 10.92 -29.84 -37.52
C LYS A 95 11.37 -30.54 -36.24
N GLN A 96 10.79 -30.21 -35.09
CA GLN A 96 11.13 -30.72 -33.76
C GLN A 96 12.57 -30.38 -33.31
N LYS A 97 13.16 -29.32 -33.88
CA LYS A 97 14.47 -28.84 -33.45
C LYS A 97 14.29 -27.94 -32.24
N LEU A 98 15.13 -28.13 -31.23
CA LEU A 98 15.16 -27.26 -30.05
C LEU A 98 15.59 -25.85 -30.43
N ILE A 99 14.83 -24.85 -29.93
CA ILE A 99 15.06 -23.44 -30.21
C ILE A 99 14.90 -22.62 -28.92
N SER A 100 15.53 -21.45 -28.85
CA SER A 100 15.41 -20.52 -27.73
C SER A 100 14.49 -19.33 -28.00
N PHE A 101 14.06 -19.15 -29.26
CA PHE A 101 13.22 -18.04 -29.71
C PHE A 101 12.29 -18.49 -30.84
N MET A 102 11.04 -18.01 -30.81
CA MET A 102 10.07 -18.15 -31.88
C MET A 102 9.39 -16.81 -32.15
N PRO A 103 9.51 -16.24 -33.37
CA PRO A 103 8.86 -14.97 -33.72
C PRO A 103 7.33 -15.15 -33.85
N LYS A 104 6.62 -14.05 -33.70
CA LYS A 104 5.18 -13.96 -33.92
C LYS A 104 4.75 -14.52 -35.28
N ASN A 105 3.48 -14.88 -35.40
CA ASN A 105 2.85 -15.47 -36.57
C ASN A 105 3.36 -16.87 -36.94
N ASN A 106 4.13 -17.50 -36.08
CA ASN A 106 4.59 -18.87 -36.21
C ASN A 106 3.92 -19.82 -35.19
N THR A 107 4.07 -21.10 -35.44
CA THR A 107 3.62 -22.13 -34.52
C THR A 107 4.81 -22.72 -33.79
N VAL A 108 4.72 -22.80 -32.48
CA VAL A 108 5.74 -23.37 -31.60
C VAL A 108 5.18 -24.58 -30.84
N LEU A 109 6.01 -25.59 -30.62
CA LEU A 109 5.72 -26.69 -29.72
C LEU A 109 6.49 -26.47 -28.42
N ILE A 110 5.79 -26.54 -27.29
CA ILE A 110 6.39 -26.42 -25.94
C ILE A 110 6.06 -27.66 -25.11
N GLU A 111 6.82 -27.87 -24.05
CA GLU A 111 6.46 -28.76 -22.96
C GLU A 111 5.78 -27.94 -21.86
N GLY A 112 4.57 -28.33 -21.47
CA GLY A 112 3.75 -27.58 -20.52
C GLY A 112 2.93 -28.48 -19.60
N PRO A 113 2.04 -27.88 -18.78
CA PRO A 113 1.21 -28.63 -17.84
C PRO A 113 0.20 -29.53 -18.55
N VAL A 114 -0.13 -30.66 -17.91
CA VAL A 114 -1.22 -31.53 -18.35
C VAL A 114 -2.55 -30.87 -18.00
N GLY A 115 -3.56 -31.06 -18.84
CA GLY A 115 -4.90 -30.52 -18.63
C GLY A 115 -5.21 -29.26 -19.46
N VAL A 116 -4.27 -28.79 -20.27
CA VAL A 116 -4.52 -27.71 -21.24
C VAL A 116 -5.32 -28.24 -22.43
N HIS A 117 -6.25 -27.43 -22.94
CA HIS A 117 -7.13 -27.78 -24.04
C HIS A 117 -6.87 -26.94 -25.29
N VAL A 118 -7.19 -27.52 -26.45
CA VAL A 118 -7.19 -26.79 -27.71
C VAL A 118 -8.18 -25.61 -27.63
N GLY A 119 -7.76 -24.47 -28.16
CA GLY A 119 -8.53 -23.24 -28.11
C GLY A 119 -8.26 -22.35 -26.90
N SER A 120 -7.49 -22.81 -25.89
CA SER A 120 -7.10 -21.95 -24.78
C SER A 120 -6.23 -20.78 -25.25
N ILE A 121 -6.52 -19.57 -24.75
CA ILE A 121 -5.71 -18.39 -24.97
C ILE A 121 -4.45 -18.51 -24.12
N VAL A 122 -3.29 -18.19 -24.72
CA VAL A 122 -2.00 -18.19 -24.05
C VAL A 122 -1.61 -16.76 -23.73
N ARG A 123 -1.30 -16.48 -22.48
CA ARG A 123 -0.85 -15.18 -22.02
C ARG A 123 0.58 -15.26 -21.51
N LYS A 124 1.42 -14.29 -21.89
CA LYS A 124 2.76 -14.11 -21.32
C LYS A 124 2.63 -13.32 -20.03
N THR A 125 3.08 -13.91 -18.92
CA THR A 125 3.06 -13.31 -17.58
C THR A 125 4.45 -12.91 -17.09
N MET A 126 5.50 -13.34 -17.79
CA MET A 126 6.87 -12.92 -17.55
C MET A 126 7.63 -12.92 -18.87
N ASP A 127 8.34 -11.86 -19.16
CA ASP A 127 9.22 -11.73 -20.33
C ASP A 127 10.67 -11.81 -19.87
N SER A 128 11.37 -12.88 -20.26
CA SER A 128 12.74 -13.17 -19.82
C SER A 128 13.74 -12.14 -20.36
N GLU A 129 13.57 -11.64 -21.59
CA GLU A 129 14.49 -10.67 -22.19
C GLU A 129 14.25 -9.26 -21.62
N LEU A 130 12.99 -8.88 -21.41
CA LEU A 130 12.65 -7.64 -20.72
C LEU A 130 13.24 -7.60 -19.31
N ASN A 131 13.12 -8.70 -18.56
CA ASN A 131 13.68 -8.79 -17.21
C ASN A 131 15.20 -8.65 -17.20
N LYS A 132 15.92 -9.30 -18.14
CA LYS A 132 17.37 -9.13 -18.29
C LYS A 132 17.73 -7.67 -18.60
N THR A 133 16.96 -7.02 -19.46
CA THR A 133 17.16 -5.63 -19.81
C THR A 133 16.96 -4.71 -18.60
N ILE A 134 15.87 -4.92 -17.85
CA ILE A 134 15.56 -4.17 -16.63
C ILE A 134 16.65 -4.38 -15.56
N GLU A 135 17.07 -5.61 -15.34
CA GLU A 135 18.14 -5.92 -14.38
C GLU A 135 19.46 -5.25 -14.76
N LYS A 136 19.80 -5.28 -16.07
CA LYS A 136 20.97 -4.57 -16.57
C LYS A 136 20.85 -3.07 -16.35
N GLU A 137 19.70 -2.47 -16.67
CA GLU A 137 19.45 -1.05 -16.42
C GLU A 137 19.53 -0.69 -14.94
N ILE A 138 18.97 -1.51 -14.04
CA ILE A 138 19.05 -1.30 -12.58
C ILE A 138 20.52 -1.30 -12.13
N ARG A 139 21.32 -2.28 -12.61
CA ARG A 139 22.74 -2.40 -12.24
C ARG A 139 23.60 -1.28 -12.83
N THR A 140 23.27 -0.80 -14.02
CA THR A 140 24.06 0.23 -14.73
C THR A 140 23.51 1.64 -14.58
N SER A 141 22.27 1.80 -14.11
CA SER A 141 21.64 3.09 -13.90
C SER A 141 22.23 3.77 -12.70
N ASN A 142 23.05 4.76 -12.94
CA ASN A 142 23.55 5.65 -11.90
C ASN A 142 22.69 6.93 -11.92
N ARG A 143 21.59 6.92 -11.17
CA ARG A 143 20.74 8.10 -11.02
C ARG A 143 21.40 9.08 -10.07
N GLN A 144 22.04 10.11 -10.64
CA GLN A 144 22.68 11.17 -9.88
C GLN A 144 21.78 12.40 -9.77
N SER A 145 21.78 13.02 -8.61
CA SER A 145 21.24 14.37 -8.44
C SER A 145 22.14 15.38 -9.15
N LYS A 146 21.56 16.43 -9.71
CA LYS A 146 22.31 17.55 -10.27
C LYS A 146 22.59 18.56 -9.17
N VAL A 147 23.85 19.01 -9.07
CA VAL A 147 24.31 20.06 -8.18
C VAL A 147 25.11 21.08 -8.96
N ASN A 148 25.19 22.31 -8.47
CA ASN A 148 26.06 23.35 -9.04
C ASN A 148 27.21 23.62 -8.06
N ALA A 149 28.31 24.18 -8.58
CA ALA A 149 29.44 24.55 -7.75
C ALA A 149 30.11 25.86 -8.21
N ILE A 150 30.74 26.53 -7.25
CA ILE A 150 31.66 27.63 -7.47
C ILE A 150 33.01 27.20 -6.91
N VAL A 151 34.04 27.28 -7.72
CA VAL A 151 35.42 26.91 -7.32
C VAL A 151 36.30 28.13 -7.34
N THR A 152 36.88 28.47 -6.21
CA THR A 152 37.71 29.68 -6.02
C THR A 152 39.08 29.32 -5.51
N CYS A 153 40.13 29.89 -6.11
CA CYS A 153 41.47 29.99 -5.54
C CYS A 153 42.11 31.31 -6.02
N SER A 154 42.23 32.28 -5.14
CA SER A 154 42.57 33.66 -5.47
C SER A 154 44.05 33.89 -5.85
N ALA A 155 44.97 33.13 -5.24
CA ALA A 155 46.43 33.32 -5.43
C ALA A 155 47.20 32.05 -5.03
N VAL A 156 48.45 31.98 -5.43
CA VAL A 156 49.41 30.99 -4.94
C VAL A 156 49.58 31.12 -3.40
N GLY A 157 49.70 30.01 -2.72
CA GLY A 157 49.74 29.96 -1.25
C GLY A 157 48.36 30.05 -0.58
N LYS A 158 47.27 29.86 -1.34
CA LYS A 158 45.92 29.79 -0.82
C LYS A 158 45.24 28.44 -1.15
N PRO A 159 44.36 27.94 -0.28
CA PRO A 159 43.61 26.74 -0.56
C PRO A 159 42.61 26.94 -1.72
N MET A 160 42.25 25.87 -2.41
CA MET A 160 41.13 25.86 -3.32
C MET A 160 39.87 25.62 -2.50
N VAL A 161 38.85 26.44 -2.71
CA VAL A 161 37.56 26.35 -2.05
C VAL A 161 36.53 25.96 -3.09
N MET A 162 35.69 24.97 -2.77
CA MET A 162 34.55 24.58 -3.56
C MET A 162 33.26 24.79 -2.75
N GLU A 163 32.43 25.67 -3.21
CA GLU A 163 31.06 25.82 -2.73
C GLU A 163 30.13 25.02 -3.64
N VAL A 164 29.40 24.05 -3.06
CA VAL A 164 28.40 23.24 -3.79
C VAL A 164 27.02 23.63 -3.30
N TYR A 165 26.09 23.82 -4.23
CA TYR A 165 24.72 24.21 -3.91
C TYR A 165 23.68 23.46 -4.72
N LYS A 166 22.53 23.24 -4.11
CA LYS A 166 21.34 22.65 -4.70
C LYS A 166 20.12 23.21 -3.97
N ASP A 167 19.18 23.77 -4.74
CA ASP A 167 17.98 24.41 -4.19
C ASP A 167 18.39 25.48 -3.13
N SER A 168 17.89 25.35 -1.90
CA SER A 168 18.23 26.26 -0.77
C SER A 168 19.42 25.79 0.08
N THR A 169 20.05 24.66 -0.27
CA THR A 169 21.15 24.09 0.52
C THR A 169 22.49 24.40 -0.13
N SER A 170 23.45 24.89 0.63
CA SER A 170 24.82 25.04 0.20
C SER A 170 25.82 24.54 1.22
N VAL A 171 26.97 24.08 0.76
CA VAL A 171 28.11 23.67 1.58
C VAL A 171 29.41 24.17 1.00
N CYS A 172 30.34 24.48 1.85
CA CYS A 172 31.67 24.96 1.46
C CYS A 172 32.75 24.00 1.99
N VAL A 173 33.68 23.62 1.12
CA VAL A 173 34.82 22.73 1.44
C VAL A 173 36.10 23.36 0.86
N SER A 174 37.21 23.24 1.56
CA SER A 174 38.54 23.70 1.11
C SER A 174 39.53 22.54 1.06
N THR A 175 40.53 22.68 0.21
CA THR A 175 41.67 21.74 0.21
C THR A 175 42.44 21.81 1.52
N GLU A 176 42.99 20.68 1.95
CA GLU A 176 43.86 20.61 3.15
C GLU A 176 45.22 21.25 2.91
N ILE A 177 45.64 21.34 1.66
CA ILE A 177 46.91 21.96 1.28
C ILE A 177 46.69 23.20 0.44
N ASP A 178 47.58 24.17 0.59
CA ASP A 178 47.57 25.37 -0.23
C ASP A 178 48.16 25.14 -1.63
N SER A 179 47.78 26.01 -2.57
CA SER A 179 48.33 26.01 -3.91
C SER A 179 49.83 26.35 -3.92
N VAL A 180 50.54 25.79 -4.84
CA VAL A 180 51.95 26.14 -5.11
C VAL A 180 52.10 26.85 -6.46
N GLN A 181 53.23 27.55 -6.63
CA GLN A 181 53.57 28.16 -7.91
C GLN A 181 53.71 27.09 -8.97
N ALA A 182 53.05 27.26 -10.12
CA ALA A 182 53.16 26.35 -11.23
C ALA A 182 54.55 26.44 -11.88
N LEU A 183 55.28 25.32 -11.94
CA LEU A 183 56.60 25.26 -12.58
C LEU A 183 56.56 25.05 -14.08
N LYS A 184 55.56 24.34 -14.61
CA LYS A 184 55.43 23.99 -16.01
C LYS A 184 54.05 24.34 -16.57
N ARG A 185 52.97 23.87 -15.92
CA ARG A 185 51.58 24.11 -16.34
C ARG A 185 50.76 24.45 -15.11
N ALA A 186 50.06 25.55 -15.15
CA ALA A 186 49.10 25.94 -14.11
C ALA A 186 47.86 25.02 -14.17
N THR A 187 47.15 24.90 -13.05
CA THR A 187 45.84 24.26 -13.00
C THR A 187 44.82 25.17 -13.65
N ASP A 188 44.32 24.76 -14.78
CA ASP A 188 43.33 25.49 -15.58
C ASP A 188 41.91 24.86 -15.40
N GLU A 189 40.92 25.59 -15.87
CA GLU A 189 39.51 25.15 -15.81
C GLU A 189 39.28 23.83 -16.56
N GLU A 190 39.98 23.59 -17.69
CA GLU A 190 39.87 22.34 -18.42
C GLU A 190 40.35 21.15 -17.59
N THR A 191 41.47 21.31 -16.85
CA THR A 191 41.99 20.28 -15.95
C THR A 191 41.02 20.02 -14.81
N LEU A 192 40.43 21.06 -14.20
CA LEU A 192 39.48 20.95 -13.13
C LEU A 192 38.20 20.26 -13.61
N ASN A 193 37.64 20.68 -14.75
CA ASN A 193 36.47 20.04 -15.35
C ASN A 193 36.68 18.56 -15.60
N LYS A 194 37.83 18.18 -16.10
CA LYS A 194 38.21 16.77 -16.31
C LYS A 194 38.26 15.96 -15.03
N GLN A 195 38.66 16.55 -13.90
CA GLN A 195 38.69 15.84 -12.60
C GLN A 195 37.34 15.86 -11.92
N PHE A 196 36.60 16.97 -11.99
CA PHE A 196 35.32 17.12 -11.31
C PHE A 196 34.17 16.39 -12.01
N SER A 197 34.26 16.15 -13.32
CA SER A 197 33.31 15.31 -14.07
C SER A 197 33.37 13.82 -13.70
N LYS A 198 34.41 13.36 -12.98
CA LYS A 198 34.54 11.95 -12.54
C LYS A 198 33.65 11.62 -11.35
N THR A 199 32.35 11.72 -11.55
CA THR A 199 31.32 11.51 -10.51
C THR A 199 30.58 10.19 -10.63
N LYS A 200 31.01 9.26 -11.51
CA LYS A 200 30.27 8.04 -11.85
C LYS A 200 29.84 7.20 -10.64
N ASP A 201 30.66 7.18 -9.59
CA ASP A 201 30.39 6.41 -8.37
C ASP A 201 29.82 7.29 -7.23
N SER A 202 29.38 8.52 -7.54
CA SER A 202 28.79 9.45 -6.57
C SER A 202 27.26 9.52 -6.71
N TRP A 203 26.60 9.95 -5.64
CA TRP A 203 25.16 10.20 -5.62
C TRP A 203 24.74 11.43 -6.45
N ALA A 204 25.70 12.35 -6.75
CA ALA A 204 25.47 13.56 -7.52
C ALA A 204 26.52 13.78 -8.60
N SER A 205 26.16 14.55 -9.62
CA SER A 205 27.04 15.09 -10.63
C SER A 205 26.83 16.59 -10.76
N PHE A 206 27.90 17.30 -11.14
CA PHE A 206 27.80 18.73 -11.38
C PHE A 206 27.05 19.00 -12.68
N ASP A 207 26.12 19.96 -12.62
CA ASP A 207 25.40 20.47 -13.78
C ASP A 207 26.15 21.67 -14.36
N HIS A 208 26.56 22.58 -13.47
CA HIS A 208 27.37 23.75 -13.80
C HIS A 208 28.43 23.99 -12.73
N ILE A 209 29.64 24.36 -13.15
CA ILE A 209 30.73 24.78 -12.26
C ILE A 209 31.26 26.12 -12.74
N GLU A 210 31.26 27.11 -11.86
CA GLU A 210 31.87 28.42 -12.06
C GLU A 210 33.26 28.44 -11.45
N TYR A 211 34.24 29.06 -12.12
CA TYR A 211 35.65 29.08 -11.69
C TYR A 211 36.15 30.49 -11.50
N HIS A 212 36.77 30.76 -10.34
CA HIS A 212 37.47 31.98 -10.00
C HIS A 212 38.91 31.66 -9.61
N LEU A 213 39.81 31.60 -10.62
CA LEU A 213 41.18 31.13 -10.46
C LEU A 213 42.17 32.30 -10.63
N GLY A 214 43.09 32.42 -9.70
CA GLY A 214 44.27 33.28 -9.82
C GLY A 214 45.27 32.74 -10.85
N LYS A 215 46.32 33.53 -11.13
CA LYS A 215 47.35 33.13 -12.10
C LYS A 215 48.36 32.18 -11.47
N ASP A 216 48.94 31.31 -12.29
CA ASP A 216 50.09 30.44 -11.95
C ASP A 216 49.87 29.48 -10.78
N ILE A 217 48.66 29.10 -10.53
CA ILE A 217 48.27 28.21 -9.43
C ILE A 217 48.44 26.73 -9.88
N TYR A 218 48.98 25.91 -9.00
CA TYR A 218 49.05 24.46 -9.23
C TYR A 218 48.55 23.67 -8.02
N PHE A 219 47.74 22.64 -8.29
CA PHE A 219 47.33 21.60 -7.35
C PHE A 219 47.57 20.21 -7.95
N PRO A 220 48.02 19.23 -7.14
CA PRO A 220 48.05 17.83 -7.52
C PRO A 220 46.65 17.29 -7.85
N ILE A 221 46.60 16.38 -8.83
CA ILE A 221 45.31 15.74 -9.23
C ILE A 221 44.62 15.05 -8.08
N SER A 222 45.38 14.44 -7.16
CA SER A 222 44.82 13.77 -5.98
C SER A 222 44.05 14.74 -5.08
N VAL A 223 44.54 15.94 -4.89
CA VAL A 223 43.95 16.99 -4.06
C VAL A 223 42.62 17.48 -4.67
N MET A 224 42.61 17.73 -5.98
CA MET A 224 41.39 18.10 -6.69
C MET A 224 40.31 17.00 -6.61
N ASN A 225 40.71 15.75 -6.74
CA ASN A 225 39.77 14.61 -6.62
C ASN A 225 39.29 14.43 -5.17
N GLN A 226 40.11 14.74 -4.18
CA GLN A 226 39.68 14.71 -2.77
C GLN A 226 38.68 15.82 -2.50
N LEU A 227 38.98 17.06 -2.88
CA LEU A 227 38.05 18.19 -2.75
C LEU A 227 36.65 17.88 -3.34
N ARG A 228 36.60 17.29 -4.55
CA ARG A 228 35.34 16.86 -5.13
C ARG A 228 34.61 15.86 -4.25
N ARG A 229 35.28 14.82 -3.74
CA ARG A 229 34.65 13.79 -2.91
C ARG A 229 34.10 14.38 -1.62
N ASP A 230 34.90 15.19 -0.94
CA ASP A 230 34.55 15.81 0.34
C ASP A 230 33.37 16.79 0.16
N ALA A 231 33.39 17.58 -0.93
CA ALA A 231 32.31 18.51 -1.23
C ALA A 231 30.98 17.80 -1.53
N LEU A 232 31.01 16.71 -2.31
CA LEU A 232 29.79 15.93 -2.59
C LEU A 232 29.29 15.15 -1.39
N GLU A 233 30.18 14.62 -0.54
CA GLU A 233 29.74 13.93 0.70
C GLU A 233 29.15 14.90 1.71
N LYS A 234 29.80 16.06 1.93
CA LYS A 234 29.26 17.10 2.81
C LYS A 234 27.91 17.65 2.31
N MET A 235 27.75 17.79 1.00
CA MET A 235 26.48 18.19 0.39
C MET A 235 25.41 17.13 0.60
N LYS A 236 25.76 15.84 0.51
CA LYS A 236 24.83 14.73 0.80
C LYS A 236 24.37 14.78 2.25
N GLU A 237 25.29 14.94 3.20
CA GLU A 237 24.97 15.08 4.61
C GLU A 237 24.03 16.27 4.86
N ALA A 238 24.29 17.41 4.23
CA ALA A 238 23.44 18.58 4.35
C ALA A 238 22.03 18.38 3.77
N CYS A 239 21.95 17.71 2.61
CA CYS A 239 20.65 17.37 1.99
C CYS A 239 19.85 16.31 2.79
N LEU A 240 20.55 15.43 3.49
CA LEU A 240 19.94 14.36 4.30
C LEU A 240 19.69 14.81 5.76
N LYS A 241 20.17 15.98 6.14
CA LYS A 241 19.97 16.49 7.49
C LYS A 241 18.46 16.67 7.73
N GLN A 242 17.90 15.74 8.47
CA GLN A 242 16.55 15.89 9.00
C GLN A 242 16.60 16.93 10.13
N GLU A 243 15.59 17.77 10.18
CA GLU A 243 15.37 18.54 11.41
C GLU A 243 15.24 17.55 12.56
N PRO A 244 15.92 17.80 13.70
CA PRO A 244 15.79 16.93 14.84
C PRO A 244 14.31 16.81 15.19
N LEU A 245 13.82 15.56 15.29
CA LEU A 245 12.49 15.30 15.81
C LEU A 245 12.41 16.01 17.15
N VAL A 246 11.56 17.02 17.23
CA VAL A 246 11.25 17.66 18.51
C VAL A 246 10.45 16.64 19.29
N GLU A 247 11.09 15.95 20.21
CA GLU A 247 10.38 15.13 21.20
C GLU A 247 9.45 16.07 21.99
N LYS A 248 8.17 15.98 21.68
CA LYS A 248 7.15 16.61 22.51
C LYS A 248 6.54 15.53 23.36
N GLU A 249 6.59 15.74 24.66
CA GLU A 249 5.83 14.91 25.58
C GLU A 249 4.34 15.08 25.27
N TYR A 250 3.60 13.96 25.18
CA TYR A 250 2.16 13.97 24.99
C TYR A 250 1.50 14.47 26.29
N SER A 251 1.09 15.73 26.29
CA SER A 251 0.65 16.47 27.47
C SER A 251 -0.86 16.45 27.71
N TYR A 252 -1.65 15.84 26.82
CA TYR A 252 -3.09 15.74 27.01
C TYR A 252 -3.43 14.82 28.18
N ILE A 253 -4.23 15.32 29.12
CA ILE A 253 -4.77 14.54 30.24
C ILE A 253 -6.25 14.33 29.97
N PRO A 254 -6.67 13.12 29.61
CA PRO A 254 -8.07 12.80 29.38
C PRO A 254 -8.88 12.95 30.66
N GLN A 255 -10.16 13.31 30.52
CA GLN A 255 -11.11 13.31 31.61
C GLN A 255 -11.78 11.93 31.74
N GLU A 256 -12.14 11.55 32.97
CA GLU A 256 -12.88 10.33 33.20
C GLU A 256 -14.25 10.39 32.50
N SER A 257 -14.57 9.36 31.73
CA SER A 257 -15.85 9.26 31.02
C SER A 257 -16.99 8.99 32.01
N LYS A 258 -18.14 9.60 31.74
CA LYS A 258 -19.39 9.34 32.46
C LYS A 258 -20.26 8.24 31.85
N THR A 259 -19.72 7.53 30.84
CA THR A 259 -20.44 6.42 30.19
C THR A 259 -20.66 5.29 31.15
N SER A 260 -21.91 4.79 31.26
CA SER A 260 -22.32 3.82 32.28
C SER A 260 -23.23 2.70 31.75
N PHE A 261 -23.09 2.34 30.45
CA PHE A 261 -23.94 1.33 29.81
C PHE A 261 -23.16 0.43 28.86
N ASP A 262 -23.62 -0.79 28.63
CA ASP A 262 -23.14 -1.65 27.57
C ASP A 262 -23.77 -1.29 26.24
N LEU A 263 -23.07 -1.59 25.15
CA LEU A 263 -23.46 -1.22 23.79
C LEU A 263 -23.92 -2.44 23.01
N PHE A 264 -25.18 -2.46 22.62
CA PHE A 264 -25.75 -3.45 21.72
C PHE A 264 -26.05 -2.80 20.38
N GLU A 265 -25.34 -3.23 19.34
CA GLU A 265 -25.54 -2.76 17.97
C GLU A 265 -26.34 -3.78 17.19
N ILE A 266 -27.47 -3.38 16.66
CA ILE A 266 -28.40 -4.26 15.96
C ILE A 266 -28.62 -3.80 14.51
N ASN A 267 -28.94 -4.74 13.66
CA ASN A 267 -29.54 -4.47 12.37
C ASN A 267 -31.02 -4.17 12.58
N SER A 268 -31.46 -2.94 12.34
CA SER A 268 -32.79 -2.42 12.66
C SER A 268 -33.96 -3.17 12.00
N MET A 269 -33.71 -4.02 11.01
CA MET A 269 -34.80 -4.63 10.24
C MET A 269 -35.46 -5.82 10.94
N ASN A 270 -34.73 -6.62 11.72
CA ASN A 270 -35.24 -7.89 12.25
C ASN A 270 -34.89 -8.19 13.72
N GLN A 271 -34.25 -7.26 14.42
CA GLN A 271 -33.70 -7.53 15.74
C GLN A 271 -34.20 -6.51 16.78
N LYS A 272 -34.48 -6.98 18.01
CA LYS A 272 -34.86 -6.14 19.13
C LYS A 272 -34.13 -6.61 20.38
N VAL A 273 -33.66 -5.67 21.18
CA VAL A 273 -33.11 -5.91 22.52
C VAL A 273 -33.97 -5.13 23.50
N ASP A 274 -34.71 -5.86 24.36
CA ASP A 274 -35.61 -5.30 25.36
C ASP A 274 -34.88 -5.29 26.72
N ASP A 275 -33.90 -4.44 26.88
CA ASP A 275 -33.27 -4.20 28.18
C ASP A 275 -33.01 -2.71 28.37
N SER A 276 -33.59 -2.13 29.39
CA SER A 276 -33.44 -0.71 29.74
C SER A 276 -32.05 -0.35 30.26
N SER A 277 -31.23 -1.34 30.65
CA SER A 277 -29.86 -1.16 31.11
C SER A 277 -28.85 -1.05 29.95
N CYS A 278 -29.26 -1.41 28.73
CA CYS A 278 -28.42 -1.45 27.55
C CYS A 278 -28.75 -0.33 26.58
N TYR A 279 -27.73 0.17 25.91
CA TYR A 279 -27.92 1.12 24.83
C TYR A 279 -27.92 0.39 23.47
N VAL A 280 -28.96 0.61 22.69
CA VAL A 280 -29.10 0.02 21.37
C VAL A 280 -28.74 1.05 20.31
N SER A 281 -27.83 0.70 19.41
CA SER A 281 -27.44 1.52 18.27
C SER A 281 -27.78 0.80 16.97
N GLU A 282 -28.32 1.52 16.01
CA GLU A 282 -28.59 0.98 14.68
C GLU A 282 -27.30 0.91 13.86
N MET A 283 -26.95 -0.24 13.35
CA MET A 283 -25.67 -0.54 12.76
C MET A 283 -25.39 0.21 11.44
N PHE A 284 -26.30 0.42 10.59
CA PHE A 284 -26.06 0.93 9.23
C PHE A 284 -26.59 2.33 9.00
N ASN A 285 -26.46 3.19 10.00
CA ASN A 285 -26.94 4.55 9.89
C ASN A 285 -26.08 5.44 9.00
N SER A 286 -26.73 6.14 8.07
CA SER A 286 -26.10 7.20 7.27
C SER A 286 -25.85 8.46 8.10
N ASN A 287 -25.03 9.39 7.57
CA ASN A 287 -24.76 10.67 8.20
C ASN A 287 -26.02 11.45 8.61
N GLN A 288 -27.10 11.36 7.85
CA GLN A 288 -28.38 12.02 8.15
C GLN A 288 -29.06 11.51 9.42
N ILE A 289 -28.76 10.27 9.83
CA ILE A 289 -29.35 9.66 11.03
C ILE A 289 -28.51 9.93 12.27
N LEU A 290 -27.22 10.26 12.12
CA LEU A 290 -26.33 10.63 13.22
C LEU A 290 -26.78 11.89 13.98
N GLU A 291 -27.64 12.71 13.39
CA GLU A 291 -28.25 13.88 14.06
C GLU A 291 -29.34 13.48 15.08
N LYS A 292 -29.84 12.24 15.00
CA LYS A 292 -30.83 11.76 15.98
C LYS A 292 -30.16 11.47 17.34
N SER A 293 -30.81 11.92 18.40
CA SER A 293 -30.33 11.82 19.80
C SER A 293 -30.01 10.40 20.29
N ASN A 294 -30.46 9.38 19.58
CA ASN A 294 -30.39 7.98 20.02
C ASN A 294 -29.12 7.21 19.55
N ILE A 295 -28.29 7.81 18.69
CA ILE A 295 -27.09 7.13 18.20
C ILE A 295 -25.91 7.46 19.12
N LYS A 296 -25.34 6.45 19.76
CA LYS A 296 -24.20 6.57 20.67
C LYS A 296 -22.89 6.08 20.08
N SER A 297 -22.94 5.20 19.09
CA SER A 297 -21.75 4.69 18.44
C SER A 297 -21.67 5.15 16.98
N VAL A 298 -20.45 5.42 16.50
CA VAL A 298 -20.18 5.81 15.13
C VAL A 298 -19.01 4.99 14.56
N ASP A 299 -19.14 4.60 13.29
CA ASP A 299 -18.07 3.98 12.53
C ASP A 299 -17.00 5.03 12.22
N GLY A 300 -15.87 4.95 12.92
CA GLY A 300 -14.78 5.91 12.78
C GLY A 300 -14.16 5.95 11.40
N PHE A 301 -14.21 4.86 10.65
CA PHE A 301 -13.72 4.83 9.28
C PHE A 301 -14.54 5.74 8.34
N VAL A 302 -15.86 5.78 8.54
CA VAL A 302 -16.77 6.55 7.68
C VAL A 302 -17.12 7.91 8.28
N ASN A 303 -17.32 7.97 9.59
CA ASN A 303 -18.00 9.08 10.27
C ASN A 303 -17.19 9.71 11.43
N ALA A 304 -15.87 9.48 11.51
CA ALA A 304 -15.04 9.99 12.61
C ALA A 304 -15.23 11.49 12.87
N HIS A 305 -15.36 12.29 11.82
CA HIS A 305 -15.54 13.74 11.89
C HIS A 305 -16.88 14.19 12.51
N LEU A 306 -17.87 13.30 12.58
CA LEU A 306 -19.21 13.59 13.12
C LEU A 306 -19.41 13.07 14.55
N GLY A 307 -18.44 12.35 15.09
CA GLY A 307 -18.61 11.53 16.28
C GLY A 307 -18.40 12.22 17.62
N LYS A 308 -18.19 13.52 17.66
CA LYS A 308 -17.93 14.24 18.90
C LYS A 308 -18.98 13.94 19.98
N GLY A 309 -18.55 13.56 21.20
CA GLY A 309 -19.43 13.17 22.29
C GLY A 309 -20.07 11.77 22.14
N LYS A 310 -19.50 10.89 21.32
CA LYS A 310 -20.00 9.54 21.06
C LYS A 310 -18.91 8.49 21.26
N ILE A 311 -19.33 7.23 21.21
CA ILE A 311 -18.43 6.07 21.19
C ILE A 311 -17.98 5.87 19.74
N VAL A 312 -16.69 5.68 19.51
CA VAL A 312 -16.15 5.39 18.17
C VAL A 312 -15.59 3.99 18.07
N ASP A 313 -15.92 3.28 16.98
CA ASP A 313 -15.32 2.01 16.61
C ASP A 313 -14.44 2.13 15.38
N SER A 314 -13.83 1.03 14.95
CA SER A 314 -13.13 0.89 13.66
C SER A 314 -11.92 1.81 13.44
N LEU A 315 -11.37 2.41 14.48
CA LEU A 315 -10.14 3.19 14.43
C LEU A 315 -8.89 2.38 14.83
N ASN A 316 -9.00 1.07 14.91
CA ASN A 316 -7.92 0.15 15.23
C ASN A 316 -7.14 0.53 16.51
N VAL A 317 -7.88 0.78 17.58
CA VAL A 317 -7.32 1.18 18.88
C VAL A 317 -6.58 0.01 19.51
N SER A 318 -5.26 0.07 19.52
CA SER A 318 -4.38 -1.03 19.94
C SER A 318 -3.31 -0.63 20.96
N ASN A 319 -3.38 0.58 21.51
CA ASN A 319 -2.49 1.03 22.58
C ASN A 319 -3.13 2.17 23.40
N SER A 320 -2.57 2.42 24.59
CA SER A 320 -3.11 3.41 25.54
C SER A 320 -3.04 4.87 25.03
N TYR A 321 -2.08 5.21 24.17
CA TYR A 321 -2.01 6.54 23.58
C TYR A 321 -3.10 6.76 22.52
N SER A 322 -3.45 5.73 21.75
CA SER A 322 -4.59 5.80 20.84
C SER A 322 -5.91 6.07 21.57
N VAL A 323 -6.12 5.44 22.75
CA VAL A 323 -7.27 5.75 23.58
C VAL A 323 -7.26 7.22 23.98
N ALA A 324 -6.16 7.75 24.52
CA ALA A 324 -6.06 9.14 24.93
C ALA A 324 -6.27 10.12 23.76
N ALA A 325 -5.70 9.84 22.59
CA ALA A 325 -5.89 10.68 21.41
C ALA A 325 -7.34 10.73 20.93
N ILE A 326 -8.09 9.65 21.03
CA ILE A 326 -9.51 9.62 20.70
C ILE A 326 -10.32 10.48 21.69
N LEU A 327 -10.00 10.41 22.98
CA LEU A 327 -10.64 11.25 23.98
C LEU A 327 -10.31 12.74 23.74
N GLU A 328 -9.08 13.07 23.32
CA GLU A 328 -8.68 14.41 22.91
C GLU A 328 -9.49 14.93 21.71
N MET A 329 -9.86 14.06 20.79
CA MET A 329 -10.75 14.41 19.66
C MET A 329 -12.20 14.73 20.11
N GLY A 330 -12.54 14.49 21.39
CA GLY A 330 -13.84 14.79 21.97
C GLY A 330 -14.83 13.62 21.95
N TYR A 331 -14.37 12.39 21.72
CA TYR A 331 -15.19 11.19 21.92
C TYR A 331 -15.30 10.85 23.41
N GLU A 332 -16.41 10.24 23.79
CA GLU A 332 -16.62 9.78 25.19
C GLU A 332 -15.87 8.49 25.49
N SER A 333 -15.75 7.63 24.48
CA SER A 333 -15.17 6.30 24.60
C SER A 333 -14.80 5.76 23.22
N CYS A 334 -14.04 4.68 23.18
CA CYS A 334 -13.72 3.96 21.94
C CYS A 334 -13.81 2.44 22.13
N VAL A 335 -13.88 1.73 21.01
CA VAL A 335 -13.83 0.27 20.99
C VAL A 335 -12.40 -0.17 20.74
N ILE A 336 -11.86 -1.05 21.60
CA ILE A 336 -10.55 -1.69 21.39
C ILE A 336 -10.61 -2.55 20.11
N SER A 337 -9.55 -2.54 19.34
CA SER A 337 -9.43 -3.36 18.13
C SER A 337 -9.67 -4.84 18.41
N ASP A 338 -10.43 -5.47 17.52
CA ASP A 338 -10.67 -6.92 17.56
C ASP A 338 -9.42 -7.75 17.22
N GLU A 339 -8.35 -7.10 16.76
CA GLU A 339 -7.04 -7.72 16.50
C GLU A 339 -6.19 -7.84 17.77
N CYS A 340 -6.59 -7.14 18.86
CA CYS A 340 -5.91 -7.24 20.15
C CYS A 340 -6.33 -8.51 20.88
N ASP A 341 -5.35 -9.34 21.21
CA ASP A 341 -5.55 -10.47 22.11
C ASP A 341 -5.74 -10.00 23.56
N LYS A 342 -6.11 -10.91 24.46
CA LYS A 342 -6.40 -10.56 25.83
C LYS A 342 -5.21 -9.97 26.61
N TYR A 343 -3.99 -10.38 26.27
CA TYR A 343 -2.78 -9.84 26.91
C TYR A 343 -2.50 -8.40 26.45
N GLN A 344 -2.71 -8.12 25.18
CA GLN A 344 -2.60 -6.74 24.65
C GLN A 344 -3.68 -5.84 25.26
N VAL A 345 -4.91 -6.35 25.44
CA VAL A 345 -5.98 -5.62 26.11
C VAL A 345 -5.59 -5.30 27.56
N GLU A 346 -5.08 -6.27 28.31
CA GLU A 346 -4.59 -6.08 29.67
C GLU A 346 -3.51 -5.00 29.76
N GLU A 347 -2.52 -5.05 28.85
CA GLU A 347 -1.44 -4.08 28.80
C GLU A 347 -1.91 -2.67 28.42
N ILE A 348 -2.90 -2.54 27.53
CA ILE A 348 -3.53 -1.25 27.20
C ILE A 348 -4.16 -0.64 28.47
N MET A 349 -4.93 -1.43 29.21
CA MET A 349 -5.61 -0.98 30.42
C MET A 349 -4.63 -0.58 31.50
N LYS A 350 -3.61 -1.41 31.78
CA LYS A 350 -2.54 -1.12 32.76
C LYS A 350 -1.78 0.14 32.41
N ALA A 351 -1.35 0.27 31.15
CA ALA A 351 -0.56 1.42 30.70
C ALA A 351 -1.37 2.72 30.73
N PHE A 352 -2.65 2.67 30.42
CA PHE A 352 -3.54 3.82 30.51
C PHE A 352 -3.75 4.23 31.97
N SER A 353 -4.15 3.31 32.83
CA SER A 353 -4.41 3.55 34.25
C SER A 353 -3.15 4.04 34.99
N SER A 354 -1.99 3.47 34.70
CA SER A 354 -0.72 3.91 35.28
C SER A 354 -0.39 5.36 34.90
N ARG A 355 -0.73 5.80 33.70
CA ARG A 355 -0.40 7.16 33.20
C ARG A 355 -1.41 8.20 33.64
N TYR A 356 -2.71 7.87 33.67
CA TYR A 356 -3.79 8.83 33.85
C TYR A 356 -4.54 8.67 35.17
N HIS A 357 -4.25 7.61 35.95
CA HIS A 357 -4.81 7.32 37.27
C HIS A 357 -6.31 7.04 37.33
N PHE A 358 -6.88 6.59 36.20
CA PHE A 358 -8.24 6.03 36.13
C PHE A 358 -8.31 4.99 34.99
N ASP A 359 -9.38 4.18 34.98
CA ASP A 359 -9.55 3.13 33.98
C ASP A 359 -9.87 3.72 32.61
N ALA A 360 -9.28 3.15 31.56
CA ALA A 360 -9.55 3.57 30.18
C ALA A 360 -11.05 3.42 29.86
N PRO A 361 -11.71 4.48 29.35
CA PRO A 361 -13.13 4.40 28.98
C PRO A 361 -13.26 3.72 27.61
N VAL A 362 -13.16 2.41 27.61
CA VAL A 362 -13.15 1.60 26.38
C VAL A 362 -14.22 0.54 26.42
N TYR A 363 -14.62 0.09 25.25
CA TYR A 363 -15.45 -1.08 25.02
C TYR A 363 -14.61 -2.23 24.47
N LYS A 364 -14.85 -3.44 24.98
CA LYS A 364 -14.38 -4.69 24.35
C LYS A 364 -15.57 -5.40 23.71
N THR A 365 -15.43 -5.74 22.46
CA THR A 365 -16.44 -6.52 21.75
C THR A 365 -16.36 -7.97 22.22
N LEU A 366 -17.48 -8.50 22.75
CA LEU A 366 -17.61 -9.89 23.21
C LEU A 366 -18.31 -10.79 22.19
N TYR A 367 -19.18 -10.23 21.36
CA TYR A 367 -19.94 -11.02 20.39
C TYR A 367 -20.09 -10.26 19.09
N GLN A 368 -19.67 -10.89 17.99
CA GLN A 368 -19.88 -10.36 16.63
C GLN A 368 -19.55 -11.39 15.56
N LYS A 369 -20.03 -11.16 14.35
CA LYS A 369 -19.37 -11.62 13.13
C LYS A 369 -18.36 -10.56 12.70
N ARG A 370 -17.10 -10.95 12.56
CA ARG A 370 -16.03 -9.97 12.29
C ARG A 370 -16.25 -9.27 10.96
N ARG A 371 -16.16 -7.95 10.94
CA ARG A 371 -16.11 -7.16 9.74
C ARG A 371 -14.72 -7.26 9.12
N LEU A 372 -14.64 -7.87 7.94
CA LEU A 372 -13.37 -8.12 7.25
C LEU A 372 -12.99 -6.99 6.30
N MET A 373 -13.98 -6.27 5.75
CA MET A 373 -13.72 -5.19 4.79
C MET A 373 -14.89 -4.21 4.74
N THR A 374 -14.56 -2.93 4.51
CA THR A 374 -15.52 -1.89 4.13
C THR A 374 -15.09 -1.30 2.79
N MET A 375 -16.03 -1.16 1.85
CA MET A 375 -15.73 -0.68 0.50
C MET A 375 -16.84 0.20 -0.06
N LYS A 376 -16.49 1.15 -0.91
CA LYS A 376 -17.45 1.93 -1.72
C LYS A 376 -17.93 1.17 -2.95
N HIS A 377 -17.16 0.19 -3.42
CA HIS A 377 -17.56 -0.68 -4.51
C HIS A 377 -18.64 -1.66 -4.04
N CYS A 378 -19.71 -1.78 -4.82
CA CYS A 378 -20.78 -2.76 -4.55
C CYS A 378 -20.64 -4.00 -5.46
N PRO A 379 -20.10 -5.13 -4.96
CA PRO A 379 -19.96 -6.35 -5.74
C PRO A 379 -21.31 -6.93 -6.17
N VAL A 380 -22.36 -6.79 -5.35
CA VAL A 380 -23.73 -7.26 -5.65
C VAL A 380 -24.27 -6.54 -6.88
N ASN A 381 -24.20 -5.22 -6.91
CA ASN A 381 -24.65 -4.44 -8.07
C ASN A 381 -23.82 -4.74 -9.32
N THR A 382 -22.49 -4.87 -9.16
CA THR A 382 -21.57 -5.18 -10.27
C THR A 382 -21.84 -6.57 -10.87
N ALA A 383 -22.16 -7.57 -10.05
CA ALA A 383 -22.45 -8.92 -10.51
C ALA A 383 -23.84 -9.08 -11.13
N LEU A 384 -24.86 -8.51 -10.48
CA LEU A 384 -26.26 -8.74 -10.83
C LEU A 384 -26.87 -7.67 -11.76
N LYS A 385 -26.23 -6.49 -11.84
CA LYS A 385 -26.61 -5.41 -12.75
C LYS A 385 -25.39 -4.97 -13.56
N ASP A 386 -25.12 -3.70 -13.68
CA ASP A 386 -24.00 -3.15 -14.44
C ASP A 386 -23.02 -2.34 -13.56
N GLY A 387 -23.31 -2.22 -12.27
CA GLY A 387 -22.52 -1.44 -11.33
C GLY A 387 -22.70 0.08 -11.44
N LYS A 388 -23.59 0.57 -12.33
CA LYS A 388 -23.71 2.01 -12.62
C LYS A 388 -24.73 2.72 -11.73
N ARG A 389 -25.70 1.99 -11.20
CA ARG A 389 -26.81 2.58 -10.44
C ARG A 389 -26.61 2.39 -8.94
N MET A 390 -26.40 3.48 -8.22
CA MET A 390 -26.42 3.50 -6.76
C MET A 390 -27.85 3.31 -6.24
N ASN A 391 -27.99 2.90 -4.99
CA ASN A 391 -29.29 2.69 -4.31
C ASN A 391 -30.24 1.75 -5.06
N CYS A 392 -29.71 0.65 -5.57
CA CYS A 392 -30.51 -0.32 -6.33
C CYS A 392 -31.43 -1.19 -5.46
N GLY A 393 -31.28 -1.16 -4.11
CA GLY A 393 -32.10 -1.89 -3.14
C GLY A 393 -31.83 -3.39 -3.03
N LEU A 394 -30.96 -3.98 -3.85
CA LEU A 394 -30.74 -5.43 -3.86
C LEU A 394 -30.31 -5.98 -2.51
N CYS A 395 -29.36 -5.33 -1.83
CA CYS A 395 -28.84 -5.75 -0.54
C CYS A 395 -29.81 -5.53 0.65
N HIS A 396 -30.93 -4.82 0.43
CA HIS A 396 -31.95 -4.59 1.46
C HIS A 396 -32.95 -5.74 1.58
N HIS A 397 -33.08 -6.53 0.52
CA HIS A 397 -34.10 -7.59 0.44
C HIS A 397 -33.53 -9.00 0.45
N HIS A 398 -32.22 -9.13 0.25
CA HIS A 398 -31.57 -10.43 0.14
C HIS A 398 -30.20 -10.40 0.83
N ARG A 399 -29.86 -11.50 1.50
CA ARG A 399 -28.52 -11.80 1.97
C ARG A 399 -27.71 -12.32 0.78
N TYR A 400 -26.53 -11.75 0.58
CA TYR A 400 -25.57 -12.19 -0.43
C TYR A 400 -24.34 -12.75 0.23
N GLU A 401 -23.82 -13.84 -0.31
CA GLU A 401 -22.59 -14.45 0.11
C GLU A 401 -21.59 -14.47 -1.06
N LEU A 402 -20.33 -14.35 -0.73
CA LEU A 402 -19.22 -14.63 -1.63
C LEU A 402 -18.52 -15.88 -1.14
N GLU A 403 -18.25 -16.80 -2.06
CA GLU A 403 -17.47 -18.00 -1.79
C GLU A 403 -16.10 -17.87 -2.47
N GLY A 404 -15.03 -18.00 -1.70
CA GLY A 404 -13.66 -18.04 -2.20
C GLY A 404 -13.35 -19.37 -2.91
N LEU A 405 -12.27 -19.38 -3.68
CA LEU A 405 -11.77 -20.61 -4.31
C LEU A 405 -11.36 -21.70 -3.31
N ASP A 406 -11.07 -21.30 -2.08
CA ASP A 406 -10.76 -22.17 -0.94
C ASP A 406 -12.01 -22.63 -0.18
N GLY A 407 -13.21 -22.32 -0.67
CA GLY A 407 -14.49 -22.66 -0.06
C GLY A 407 -14.88 -21.78 1.14
N LYS A 408 -14.06 -20.79 1.52
CA LYS A 408 -14.43 -19.85 2.58
C LYS A 408 -15.55 -18.94 2.11
N ARG A 409 -16.53 -18.75 2.99
CA ARG A 409 -17.68 -17.89 2.73
C ARG A 409 -17.62 -16.64 3.57
N VAL A 410 -18.05 -15.54 3.00
CA VAL A 410 -18.28 -14.25 3.65
C VAL A 410 -19.61 -13.72 3.18
N PHE A 411 -20.30 -12.94 4.00
CA PHE A 411 -21.55 -12.31 3.58
C PHE A 411 -21.41 -10.79 3.49
N LEU A 412 -22.32 -10.19 2.74
CA LEU A 412 -22.31 -8.79 2.36
C LEU A 412 -23.52 -8.07 2.95
N LEU A 413 -23.26 -6.96 3.61
CA LEU A 413 -24.30 -6.00 4.02
C LEU A 413 -23.95 -4.61 3.48
N GLY A 414 -24.95 -3.92 2.97
CA GLY A 414 -24.83 -2.55 2.47
C GLY A 414 -25.57 -1.56 3.35
N ASP A 415 -25.07 -0.34 3.47
CA ASP A 415 -25.75 0.78 4.11
C ASP A 415 -26.52 1.63 3.10
N LYS A 416 -27.16 2.69 3.58
CA LYS A 416 -27.96 3.62 2.77
C LYS A 416 -27.12 4.38 1.74
N ASP A 417 -25.85 4.57 2.01
CA ASP A 417 -24.90 5.27 1.12
C ASP A 417 -24.15 4.29 0.21
N CYS A 418 -24.60 3.02 0.16
CA CYS A 418 -24.01 1.94 -0.63
C CYS A 418 -22.55 1.61 -0.23
N HIS A 419 -22.14 1.89 1.00
CA HIS A 419 -20.93 1.28 1.52
C HIS A 419 -21.20 -0.19 1.81
N MET A 420 -20.42 -1.06 1.19
CA MET A 420 -20.56 -2.50 1.38
C MET A 420 -19.57 -2.97 2.43
N ARG A 421 -20.06 -3.80 3.34
CA ARG A 421 -19.26 -4.45 4.36
C ARG A 421 -19.27 -5.95 4.17
N LEU A 422 -18.09 -6.54 4.24
CA LEU A 422 -17.91 -7.99 4.27
C LEU A 422 -17.79 -8.44 5.71
N TYR A 423 -18.52 -9.49 6.04
CA TYR A 423 -18.47 -10.13 7.35
C TYR A 423 -18.09 -11.60 7.22
N ASP A 424 -17.36 -12.09 8.23
CA ASP A 424 -17.17 -13.52 8.41
C ASP A 424 -18.53 -14.17 8.69
N VAL A 425 -18.72 -15.40 8.24
CA VAL A 425 -19.92 -16.19 8.59
C VAL A 425 -19.82 -16.77 10.01
N ASN A 426 -18.60 -16.89 10.54
CA ASN A 426 -18.35 -17.42 11.87
C ASN A 426 -18.50 -16.33 12.93
N ILE A 427 -19.10 -16.70 14.04
CA ILE A 427 -19.27 -15.83 15.21
C ILE A 427 -17.97 -15.82 16.02
N MET A 428 -17.51 -14.63 16.37
CA MET A 428 -16.57 -14.41 17.45
C MET A 428 -17.38 -14.27 18.73
N ASP A 429 -17.28 -15.25 19.62
CA ASP A 429 -17.96 -15.27 20.92
C ASP A 429 -16.90 -15.33 22.02
N GLU A 430 -16.76 -14.25 22.77
CA GLU A 430 -15.84 -14.10 23.89
C GLU A 430 -16.60 -13.82 25.21
N ILE A 431 -17.89 -14.14 25.29
CA ILE A 431 -18.72 -13.87 26.46
C ILE A 431 -18.14 -14.53 27.72
N GLU A 432 -17.62 -15.75 27.60
CA GLU A 432 -16.97 -16.47 28.70
C GLU A 432 -15.72 -15.76 29.25
N ASN A 433 -15.04 -14.96 28.44
CA ASN A 433 -13.85 -14.20 28.84
C ASN A 433 -14.20 -12.88 29.56
N ARG A 434 -15.47 -12.56 29.75
CA ARG A 434 -15.95 -11.31 30.37
C ARG A 434 -15.25 -11.00 31.69
N LYS A 435 -15.17 -12.00 32.60
CA LYS A 435 -14.57 -11.83 33.92
C LYS A 435 -13.09 -11.49 33.87
N ASP A 436 -12.36 -12.03 32.90
CA ASP A 436 -10.95 -11.67 32.68
C ASP A 436 -10.84 -10.19 32.27
N TYR A 437 -11.65 -9.74 31.31
CA TYR A 437 -11.68 -8.34 30.90
C TYR A 437 -12.11 -7.38 32.01
N GLU A 438 -13.09 -7.75 32.82
CA GLU A 438 -13.49 -6.99 34.03
C GLU A 438 -12.32 -6.86 35.02
N SER A 439 -11.52 -7.91 35.20
CA SER A 439 -10.33 -7.88 36.06
C SER A 439 -9.23 -6.97 35.55
N TYR A 440 -9.18 -6.70 34.24
CA TYR A 440 -8.26 -5.72 33.61
C TYR A 440 -8.76 -4.28 33.74
N GLY A 441 -9.98 -4.05 34.23
CA GLY A 441 -10.59 -2.72 34.41
C GLY A 441 -11.55 -2.32 33.27
N ILE A 442 -11.93 -3.23 32.39
CA ILE A 442 -12.97 -2.96 31.39
C ILE A 442 -14.32 -3.01 32.07
N LYS A 443 -15.07 -1.92 31.97
CA LYS A 443 -16.38 -1.77 32.61
C LYS A 443 -17.54 -1.96 31.64
N HIS A 444 -17.30 -1.86 30.34
CA HIS A 444 -18.35 -1.87 29.33
C HIS A 444 -18.02 -2.78 28.16
N PHE A 445 -19.03 -3.45 27.66
CA PHE A 445 -18.92 -4.43 26.61
C PHE A 445 -19.78 -4.06 25.40
N ARG A 446 -19.36 -4.55 24.25
CA ARG A 446 -20.05 -4.33 22.97
C ARG A 446 -20.47 -5.66 22.36
N PHE A 447 -21.68 -5.68 21.81
CA PHE A 447 -22.26 -6.77 21.04
C PHE A 447 -22.70 -6.24 19.68
N VAL A 448 -22.35 -6.93 18.60
CA VAL A 448 -22.66 -6.53 17.24
C VAL A 448 -23.43 -7.65 16.55
N PHE A 449 -24.73 -7.43 16.37
CA PHE A 449 -25.61 -8.36 15.69
C PHE A 449 -25.82 -7.91 14.24
N THR A 450 -25.58 -8.79 13.28
CA THR A 450 -25.64 -8.50 11.85
C THR A 450 -26.87 -9.14 11.19
N ASP A 451 -26.86 -10.46 11.05
CA ASP A 451 -27.89 -11.25 10.40
C ASP A 451 -28.48 -12.34 11.33
N GLU A 452 -28.12 -12.28 12.62
CA GLU A 452 -28.68 -13.15 13.66
C GLU A 452 -30.19 -12.96 13.75
N ASN A 453 -30.91 -14.04 13.94
CA ASN A 453 -32.36 -13.99 14.22
C ASN A 453 -32.61 -13.61 15.69
N GLN A 454 -33.88 -13.31 16.03
CA GLN A 454 -34.26 -12.85 17.37
C GLN A 454 -33.92 -13.84 18.48
N GLU A 455 -33.97 -15.16 18.23
CA GLU A 455 -33.65 -16.18 19.26
C GLU A 455 -32.14 -16.30 19.48
N GLU A 456 -31.33 -16.11 18.42
CA GLU A 456 -29.87 -16.04 18.54
C GLU A 456 -29.46 -14.81 19.35
N VAL A 457 -30.04 -13.65 19.10
CA VAL A 457 -29.83 -12.41 19.89
C VAL A 457 -30.17 -12.64 21.35
N LYS A 458 -31.35 -13.22 21.64
CA LYS A 458 -31.78 -13.55 23.02
C LYS A 458 -30.84 -14.54 23.68
N THR A 459 -30.30 -15.50 22.96
CA THR A 459 -29.38 -16.51 23.46
C THR A 459 -28.07 -15.89 23.91
N ALA A 460 -27.46 -15.05 23.06
CA ALA A 460 -26.23 -14.31 23.38
C ALA A 460 -26.46 -13.40 24.61
N PHE A 461 -27.61 -12.73 24.69
CA PHE A 461 -27.97 -11.87 25.80
C PHE A 461 -28.16 -12.64 27.12
N ARG A 462 -28.82 -13.83 27.09
CA ARG A 462 -28.93 -14.69 28.27
C ARG A 462 -27.55 -15.22 28.70
N ALA A 463 -26.67 -15.54 27.79
CA ALA A 463 -25.32 -15.98 28.14
C ALA A 463 -24.54 -14.87 28.85
N TYR A 464 -24.66 -13.65 28.39
CA TYR A 464 -24.03 -12.47 29.01
C TYR A 464 -24.53 -12.17 30.43
N ASN A 465 -25.83 -12.36 30.70
CA ASN A 465 -26.44 -12.08 31.99
C ASN A 465 -26.29 -13.22 33.03
N ARG A 466 -25.57 -14.29 32.70
CA ARG A 466 -25.17 -15.36 33.60
C ARG A 466 -23.82 -15.06 34.27
#